data_f09e6d61ca0c2ca938e3d29bc70c6586
#
_entry.id   f09e6d61ca0c2ca938e3d29bc70c6586
#
_cell.length_a   1.000
_cell.length_b   1.000
_cell.length_c   1.000
_cell.angle_alpha   90.00
_cell.angle_beta   90.00
_cell.angle_gamma   90.00
#
_symmetry.space_group_name_H-M   'P 1'
#
loop_
_entity.id
_entity.type
_entity.pdbx_description
1 polymer ?
#
loop_
_entity_poly.entity_id
_entity_poly.type
_entity_poly.pdbx_seq_one_letter_code
_entity_poly.pdbx_strand_id
1 'polypeptide(L)'
;MLQCKTSQQPIIDEQKTAITDTIQKDSLQVELLIPQDTVKQDSTPQKLTSRQLQLLKIEEKISCFQSLQKEKEINLKYPGKLLKKGDSGITIIPIKRKLQLLGLLKQDSLTIRFDSTMEAAVKNFQQMHNIRTDGIPGRNTFRFLSWPISKYINTLENYRENMSKKVDSLPTTLIEINIPEYSLRIYDNDSLLKQFKVIVGKYKTQTPILNSEVDYLVFNPCWTVPHKIAIKNMLPRMKRDTNYLDDRNMFITQNGTRVNHKAIDFSSCSKDNFPYKIYQNASPGNALGKVKFMFDNPYSVYLHDTPSQYLFKRDFRAFSNGCIRVENALELAQLMLNTDQNKAIIKNKLAKGYPVKVYLNEPVSIIIKYETVRYNEQLDLMQFFYDCYGLDK
;
A
#
# COMPACT_ATOMS: atom_id res chain seq x y z
N MET A 1 31.14 -48.20 19.06
CA MET A 1 30.84 -49.65 18.93
C MET A 1 29.49 -49.78 18.27
N LEU A 2 29.52 -50.41 17.08
CA LEU A 2 28.56 -51.30 16.44
C LEU A 2 27.21 -50.66 16.00
N GLN A 3 27.06 -50.38 14.72
CA GLN A 3 26.66 -51.19 13.53
C GLN A 3 25.14 -51.31 13.46
N CYS A 4 24.54 -50.64 12.45
CA CYS A 4 24.14 -51.14 11.13
C CYS A 4 23.24 -52.38 11.13
N LYS A 5 22.02 -52.25 10.60
CA LYS A 5 21.55 -53.14 9.54
C LYS A 5 20.28 -52.65 8.87
N THR A 6 20.33 -52.63 7.57
CA THR A 6 19.36 -52.59 6.48
C THR A 6 18.37 -53.72 6.49
N SER A 7 17.12 -53.53 5.96
CA SER A 7 16.53 -54.34 4.89
C SER A 7 15.05 -54.02 4.64
N GLN A 8 14.76 -53.56 3.46
CA GLN A 8 14.00 -54.24 2.39
C GLN A 8 12.49 -54.04 2.39
N GLN A 9 12.07 -53.45 1.27
CA GLN A 9 10.71 -53.45 0.74
C GLN A 9 10.25 -54.91 0.41
N PRO A 10 8.93 -55.06 0.23
CA PRO A 10 8.48 -55.68 -1.02
C PRO A 10 7.38 -54.88 -1.77
N ILE A 11 7.49 -55.00 -3.06
CA ILE A 11 6.58 -54.66 -4.13
C ILE A 11 5.48 -55.72 -4.19
N ILE A 12 4.23 -55.38 -4.42
CA ILE A 12 3.16 -56.14 -5.10
C ILE A 12 2.05 -55.12 -5.40
N ASP A 13 1.78 -54.75 -6.58
CA ASP A 13 1.08 -55.29 -7.76
C ASP A 13 -0.37 -54.79 -7.89
N GLU A 14 -0.67 -54.43 -9.08
CA GLU A 14 -1.86 -53.82 -9.65
C GLU A 14 -3.17 -54.56 -9.35
N GLN A 15 -4.26 -53.79 -9.18
CA GLN A 15 -5.51 -54.10 -9.90
C GLN A 15 -6.31 -52.82 -10.19
N LYS A 16 -6.55 -52.62 -11.50
CA LYS A 16 -7.49 -51.69 -12.10
C LYS A 16 -8.92 -52.04 -11.74
N THR A 17 -9.69 -51.04 -11.34
CA THR A 17 -11.12 -51.02 -11.66
C THR A 17 -11.53 -49.61 -12.02
N ALA A 18 -11.93 -49.48 -13.29
CA ALA A 18 -12.50 -48.29 -13.87
C ALA A 18 -13.95 -48.12 -13.35
N ILE A 19 -14.25 -46.93 -12.84
CA ILE A 19 -15.62 -46.42 -12.80
C ILE A 19 -15.58 -45.06 -13.52
N THR A 20 -16.09 -45.10 -14.74
CA THR A 20 -16.44 -43.93 -15.55
C THR A 20 -17.70 -43.32 -14.99
N ASP A 21 -17.56 -42.11 -14.41
CA ASP A 21 -18.69 -41.21 -14.24
C ASP A 21 -18.49 -39.99 -15.09
N THR A 22 -19.32 -39.90 -16.11
CA THR A 22 -19.48 -38.87 -17.10
C THR A 22 -20.01 -37.60 -16.42
N ILE A 23 -19.17 -36.60 -16.17
CA ILE A 23 -19.65 -35.26 -15.88
C ILE A 23 -19.57 -34.46 -17.17
N GLN A 24 -20.72 -34.22 -17.80
CA GLN A 24 -20.90 -33.29 -18.90
C GLN A 24 -20.46 -31.89 -18.44
N LYS A 25 -19.41 -31.40 -19.08
CA LYS A 25 -19.04 -29.99 -19.06
C LYS A 25 -19.89 -29.28 -20.12
N ASP A 26 -20.94 -28.61 -19.69
CA ASP A 26 -21.53 -27.53 -20.51
C ASP A 26 -20.62 -26.32 -20.49
N SER A 27 -19.80 -26.22 -21.52
CA SER A 27 -19.02 -25.01 -21.84
C SER A 27 -19.94 -24.06 -22.61
N LEU A 28 -20.43 -23.03 -21.95
CA LEU A 28 -20.99 -21.85 -22.61
C LEU A 28 -19.90 -21.16 -23.39
N GLN A 29 -19.83 -21.36 -24.69
CA GLN A 29 -19.05 -20.55 -25.61
C GLN A 29 -19.74 -19.17 -25.73
N VAL A 30 -19.09 -18.15 -25.24
CA VAL A 30 -19.43 -16.75 -25.58
C VAL A 30 -18.69 -16.44 -26.87
N GLU A 31 -19.39 -16.46 -28.00
CA GLU A 31 -18.89 -15.93 -29.29
C GLU A 31 -18.73 -14.42 -29.20
N LEU A 32 -17.49 -13.96 -29.15
CA LEU A 32 -17.13 -12.58 -29.42
C LEU A 32 -17.13 -12.36 -30.94
N LEU A 33 -18.07 -11.58 -31.42
CA LEU A 33 -18.07 -11.07 -32.80
C LEU A 33 -16.86 -10.17 -33.03
N ILE A 34 -15.81 -10.71 -33.62
CA ILE A 34 -14.67 -9.98 -34.17
C ILE A 34 -14.88 -9.89 -35.68
N PRO A 35 -14.70 -8.70 -36.32
CA PRO A 35 -14.75 -8.59 -37.77
C PRO A 35 -13.64 -9.43 -38.40
N GLN A 36 -14.01 -10.29 -39.36
CA GLN A 36 -13.06 -11.09 -40.14
C GLN A 36 -12.35 -10.18 -41.13
N ASP A 37 -11.13 -9.79 -40.86
CA ASP A 37 -10.15 -9.45 -41.88
C ASP A 37 -9.03 -10.46 -41.87
N THR A 38 -8.80 -11.02 -43.08
CA THR A 38 -7.90 -12.13 -43.37
C THR A 38 -6.45 -11.86 -42.99
N VAL A 39 -5.95 -12.51 -41.92
CA VAL A 39 -4.51 -12.64 -41.64
C VAL A 39 -4.18 -14.11 -41.41
N LYS A 40 -3.15 -14.60 -42.10
CA LYS A 40 -2.60 -15.95 -42.05
C LYS A 40 -2.26 -16.33 -40.58
N GLN A 41 -2.87 -17.44 -40.14
CA GLN A 41 -2.64 -18.04 -38.81
C GLN A 41 -1.23 -18.61 -38.73
N ASP A 42 -0.39 -17.93 -37.95
CA ASP A 42 0.80 -18.56 -37.34
C ASP A 42 0.39 -18.90 -35.89
N SER A 43 0.19 -20.18 -35.62
CA SER A 43 -0.46 -20.69 -34.40
C SER A 43 0.53 -20.99 -33.29
N THR A 44 1.23 -20.00 -32.80
CA THR A 44 1.85 -20.03 -31.47
C THR A 44 0.88 -19.38 -30.47
N PRO A 45 0.55 -20.01 -29.31
CA PRO A 45 -0.30 -19.38 -28.33
C PRO A 45 0.35 -18.07 -27.84
N GLN A 46 -0.22 -16.96 -28.23
CA GLN A 46 0.28 -15.63 -27.88
C GLN A 46 0.18 -15.46 -26.36
N LYS A 47 1.32 -15.35 -25.67
CA LYS A 47 1.37 -15.15 -24.22
C LYS A 47 0.67 -13.83 -23.90
N LEU A 48 -0.39 -13.90 -23.08
CA LEU A 48 -1.13 -12.72 -22.63
C LEU A 48 -0.19 -11.71 -21.95
N THR A 49 -0.37 -10.44 -22.24
CA THR A 49 0.32 -9.37 -21.50
C THR A 49 -0.17 -9.35 -20.04
N SER A 50 0.65 -8.83 -19.12
CA SER A 50 0.26 -8.65 -17.71
C SER A 50 -1.08 -7.90 -17.59
N ARG A 51 -1.32 -6.90 -18.45
CA ARG A 51 -2.58 -6.14 -18.50
C ARG A 51 -3.76 -7.00 -18.93
N GLN A 52 -3.61 -7.81 -19.98
CA GLN A 52 -4.67 -8.71 -20.44
C GLN A 52 -5.02 -9.75 -19.37
N LEU A 53 -4.01 -10.31 -18.71
CA LEU A 53 -4.21 -11.22 -17.58
C LEU A 53 -4.98 -10.56 -16.43
N GLN A 54 -4.61 -9.32 -16.07
CA GLN A 54 -5.31 -8.57 -15.04
C GLN A 54 -6.78 -8.31 -15.40
N LEU A 55 -7.07 -7.94 -16.64
CA LEU A 55 -8.45 -7.72 -17.10
C LEU A 55 -9.28 -9.00 -17.04
N LEU A 56 -8.73 -10.14 -17.47
CA LEU A 56 -9.41 -11.44 -17.35
C LEU A 56 -9.72 -11.78 -15.89
N LYS A 57 -8.76 -11.60 -14.99
CA LYS A 57 -8.97 -11.84 -13.55
C LYS A 57 -10.02 -10.91 -12.93
N ILE A 58 -10.11 -9.68 -13.41
CA ILE A 58 -11.16 -8.74 -12.99
C ILE A 58 -12.53 -9.24 -13.43
N GLU A 59 -12.70 -9.64 -14.71
CA GLU A 59 -13.96 -10.14 -15.26
C GLU A 59 -14.41 -11.41 -14.54
N GLU A 60 -13.50 -12.38 -14.35
CA GLU A 60 -13.77 -13.59 -13.56
C GLU A 60 -14.31 -13.24 -12.16
N LYS A 61 -13.68 -12.24 -11.49
CA LYS A 61 -14.05 -11.87 -10.14
C LYS A 61 -15.36 -11.09 -10.08
N ILE A 62 -15.64 -10.24 -11.07
CA ILE A 62 -16.94 -9.54 -11.21
C ILE A 62 -18.04 -10.58 -11.37
N SER A 63 -17.91 -11.52 -12.31
CA SER A 63 -18.90 -12.58 -12.57
C SER A 63 -19.15 -13.42 -11.33
N CYS A 64 -18.09 -13.80 -10.60
CA CYS A 64 -18.17 -14.50 -9.34
C CYS A 64 -18.99 -13.72 -8.29
N PHE A 65 -18.71 -12.44 -8.09
CA PHE A 65 -19.42 -11.63 -7.09
C PHE A 65 -20.86 -11.30 -7.54
N GLN A 66 -21.14 -11.15 -8.83
CA GLN A 66 -22.50 -10.97 -9.34
C GLN A 66 -23.38 -12.20 -9.07
N SER A 67 -22.85 -13.42 -9.21
CA SER A 67 -23.59 -14.64 -8.84
C SER A 67 -23.97 -14.70 -7.36
N LEU A 68 -23.13 -14.10 -6.48
CA LEU A 68 -23.34 -14.02 -5.04
C LEU A 68 -24.27 -12.87 -4.61
N GLN A 69 -24.56 -11.90 -5.48
CA GLN A 69 -25.38 -10.73 -5.14
C GLN A 69 -26.82 -11.09 -4.77
N LYS A 70 -27.31 -12.27 -5.22
CA LYS A 70 -28.64 -12.79 -4.88
C LYS A 70 -28.71 -13.33 -3.45
N GLU A 71 -27.57 -13.60 -2.82
CA GLU A 71 -27.52 -14.07 -1.45
C GLU A 71 -27.86 -12.96 -0.47
N LYS A 72 -28.53 -13.34 0.65
CA LYS A 72 -28.88 -12.38 1.69
C LYS A 72 -27.64 -11.70 2.27
N GLU A 73 -27.60 -10.40 2.22
CA GLU A 73 -26.51 -9.63 2.81
C GLU A 73 -26.33 -9.88 4.30
N ILE A 74 -25.06 -10.03 4.71
CA ILE A 74 -24.69 -10.26 6.10
C ILE A 74 -24.10 -8.97 6.64
N ASN A 75 -24.90 -8.24 7.42
CA ASN A 75 -24.43 -7.02 8.08
C ASN A 75 -23.65 -7.37 9.36
N LEU A 76 -22.33 -7.21 9.31
CA LEU A 76 -21.42 -7.53 10.40
C LEU A 76 -20.98 -6.28 11.13
N LYS A 77 -21.22 -6.25 12.45
CA LYS A 77 -20.67 -5.21 13.33
C LYS A 77 -19.58 -5.80 14.22
N TYR A 78 -18.54 -5.01 14.49
CA TYR A 78 -17.48 -5.42 15.40
C TYR A 78 -18.05 -5.67 16.82
N PRO A 79 -17.88 -6.88 17.41
CA PRO A 79 -18.53 -7.26 18.66
C PRO A 79 -17.91 -6.63 19.92
N GLY A 80 -16.94 -5.74 19.77
CA GLY A 80 -16.25 -5.08 20.89
C GLY A 80 -15.11 -5.89 21.52
N LYS A 81 -15.01 -7.19 21.22
CA LYS A 81 -13.95 -8.08 21.69
C LYS A 81 -13.21 -8.74 20.54
N LEU A 82 -11.95 -9.12 20.78
CA LEU A 82 -11.18 -9.91 19.85
C LEU A 82 -11.65 -11.37 19.90
N LEU A 83 -11.79 -11.98 18.73
CA LEU A 83 -12.07 -13.40 18.57
C LEU A 83 -10.80 -14.08 18.05
N LYS A 84 -10.45 -15.23 18.61
CA LYS A 84 -9.25 -16.00 18.23
C LYS A 84 -9.54 -17.49 18.25
N LYS A 85 -8.66 -18.28 17.67
CA LYS A 85 -8.72 -19.73 17.70
C LYS A 85 -8.90 -20.24 19.12
N GLY A 86 -9.85 -21.16 19.28
CA GLY A 86 -10.28 -21.73 20.57
C GLY A 86 -11.54 -21.09 21.14
N ASP A 87 -11.87 -19.85 20.75
CA ASP A 87 -13.10 -19.19 21.19
C ASP A 87 -14.34 -19.88 20.63
N SER A 88 -15.46 -19.73 21.37
CA SER A 88 -16.77 -20.24 20.95
C SER A 88 -17.85 -19.17 21.21
N GLY A 89 -18.84 -19.12 20.34
CA GLY A 89 -19.98 -18.21 20.49
C GLY A 89 -20.78 -17.98 19.21
N ILE A 90 -22.02 -17.55 19.38
CA ILE A 90 -22.96 -17.31 18.26
C ILE A 90 -22.46 -16.24 17.28
N THR A 91 -21.63 -15.28 17.73
CA THR A 91 -21.04 -14.23 16.90
C THR A 91 -20.06 -14.72 15.85
N ILE A 92 -19.62 -15.98 15.97
CA ILE A 92 -18.70 -16.62 15.01
C ILE A 92 -19.43 -17.02 13.72
N ILE A 93 -20.68 -17.46 13.84
CA ILE A 93 -21.47 -17.95 12.69
C ILE A 93 -21.59 -16.91 11.56
N PRO A 94 -22.00 -15.65 11.81
CA PRO A 94 -22.12 -14.67 10.73
C PRO A 94 -20.77 -14.31 10.10
N ILE A 95 -19.65 -14.40 10.83
CA ILE A 95 -18.31 -14.21 10.25
C ILE A 95 -17.99 -15.39 9.32
N LYS A 96 -18.20 -16.62 9.77
CA LYS A 96 -18.01 -17.82 8.93
C LYS A 96 -18.84 -17.75 7.65
N ARG A 97 -20.13 -17.37 7.76
CA ARG A 97 -21.01 -17.18 6.61
C ARG A 97 -20.46 -16.15 5.61
N LYS A 98 -19.93 -15.02 6.11
CA LYS A 98 -19.32 -14.01 5.22
C LYS A 98 -18.08 -14.56 4.52
N LEU A 99 -17.24 -15.30 5.23
CA LEU A 99 -16.05 -15.92 4.66
C LEU A 99 -16.41 -17.03 3.62
N GLN A 100 -17.49 -17.77 3.85
CA GLN A 100 -18.04 -18.74 2.88
C GLN A 100 -18.55 -18.04 1.63
N LEU A 101 -19.34 -16.98 1.81
CA LEU A 101 -19.85 -16.15 0.71
C LEU A 101 -18.72 -15.62 -0.19
N LEU A 102 -17.57 -15.27 0.41
CA LEU A 102 -16.40 -14.80 -0.34
C LEU A 102 -15.53 -15.96 -0.89
N GLY A 103 -15.94 -17.21 -0.73
CA GLY A 103 -15.19 -18.39 -1.18
C GLY A 103 -13.94 -18.70 -0.37
N LEU A 104 -13.78 -18.10 0.81
CA LEU A 104 -12.59 -18.26 1.67
C LEU A 104 -12.75 -19.37 2.72
N LEU A 105 -13.95 -19.91 2.89
CA LEU A 105 -14.26 -20.98 3.82
C LEU A 105 -15.23 -21.97 3.15
N LYS A 106 -15.05 -23.29 3.35
CA LYS A 106 -15.96 -24.33 2.83
C LYS A 106 -17.33 -24.30 3.51
N GLN A 107 -18.39 -24.78 2.82
CA GLN A 107 -19.77 -24.64 3.27
C GLN A 107 -20.13 -25.42 4.54
N ASP A 108 -19.50 -26.54 4.82
CA ASP A 108 -19.80 -27.48 5.93
C ASP A 108 -19.21 -27.08 7.29
N SER A 109 -18.59 -25.90 7.40
CA SER A 109 -17.87 -25.44 8.60
C SER A 109 -18.64 -24.45 9.49
N LEU A 110 -20.00 -24.38 9.39
CA LEU A 110 -20.83 -23.50 10.21
C LEU A 110 -21.00 -24.00 11.65
N THR A 111 -19.95 -23.89 12.44
CA THR A 111 -19.97 -24.18 13.87
C THR A 111 -19.78 -22.89 14.68
N ILE A 112 -20.17 -22.90 15.94
CA ILE A 112 -19.92 -21.77 16.88
C ILE A 112 -18.46 -21.67 17.34
N ARG A 113 -17.56 -22.57 16.89
CA ARG A 113 -16.15 -22.57 17.30
C ARG A 113 -15.29 -21.82 16.30
N PHE A 114 -14.36 -21.05 16.83
CA PHE A 114 -13.24 -20.48 16.07
C PHE A 114 -12.13 -21.54 15.98
N ASP A 115 -12.18 -22.34 14.93
CA ASP A 115 -11.22 -23.42 14.65
C ASP A 115 -10.06 -22.94 13.77
N SER A 116 -9.15 -23.87 13.44
CA SER A 116 -8.00 -23.58 12.57
C SER A 116 -8.40 -23.25 11.14
N THR A 117 -9.50 -23.81 10.63
CA THR A 117 -9.98 -23.54 9.27
C THR A 117 -10.51 -22.10 9.16
N MET A 118 -11.24 -21.63 10.18
CA MET A 118 -11.66 -20.22 10.26
C MET A 118 -10.46 -19.28 10.45
N GLU A 119 -9.46 -19.63 11.25
CA GLU A 119 -8.25 -18.83 11.40
C GLU A 119 -7.53 -18.64 10.05
N ALA A 120 -7.39 -19.73 9.28
CA ALA A 120 -6.81 -19.66 7.93
C ALA A 120 -7.66 -18.79 6.98
N ALA A 121 -8.99 -18.95 7.00
CA ALA A 121 -9.90 -18.14 6.19
C ALA A 121 -9.83 -16.64 6.57
N VAL A 122 -9.71 -16.31 7.85
CA VAL A 122 -9.49 -14.92 8.31
C VAL A 122 -8.14 -14.39 7.83
N LYS A 123 -7.07 -15.18 7.86
CA LYS A 123 -5.76 -14.78 7.30
C LYS A 123 -5.85 -14.48 5.82
N ASN A 124 -6.50 -15.35 5.03
CA ASN A 124 -6.71 -15.14 3.60
C ASN A 124 -7.54 -13.86 3.33
N PHE A 125 -8.60 -13.64 4.13
CA PHE A 125 -9.39 -12.42 4.05
C PHE A 125 -8.56 -11.16 4.37
N GLN A 126 -7.72 -11.21 5.40
CA GLN A 126 -6.84 -10.11 5.77
C GLN A 126 -5.80 -9.82 4.67
N GLN A 127 -5.28 -10.87 4.02
CA GLN A 127 -4.37 -10.76 2.88
C GLN A 127 -5.06 -10.14 1.66
N MET A 128 -6.32 -10.54 1.38
CA MET A 128 -7.15 -9.96 0.34
C MET A 128 -7.38 -8.45 0.54
N HIS A 129 -7.33 -7.97 1.79
CA HIS A 129 -7.51 -6.57 2.14
C HIS A 129 -6.21 -5.83 2.53
N ASN A 130 -5.05 -6.45 2.28
CA ASN A 130 -3.73 -5.87 2.57
C ASN A 130 -3.62 -5.30 4.00
N ILE A 131 -4.23 -5.96 4.97
CA ILE A 131 -4.12 -5.67 6.40
C ILE A 131 -3.32 -6.76 7.11
N ARG A 132 -2.92 -6.50 8.36
CA ARG A 132 -2.15 -7.45 9.15
C ARG A 132 -2.79 -8.84 9.16
N THR A 133 -2.04 -9.84 8.71
CA THR A 133 -2.47 -11.22 8.52
C THR A 133 -2.19 -12.03 9.80
N ASP A 134 -2.87 -11.69 10.89
CA ASP A 134 -2.70 -12.35 12.19
C ASP A 134 -3.77 -13.42 12.51
N GLY A 135 -4.79 -13.55 11.67
CA GLY A 135 -5.91 -14.47 11.87
C GLY A 135 -6.91 -14.02 12.93
N ILE A 136 -6.76 -12.80 13.47
CA ILE A 136 -7.63 -12.23 14.50
C ILE A 136 -8.54 -11.18 13.86
N PRO A 137 -9.87 -11.41 13.76
CA PRO A 137 -10.78 -10.43 13.19
C PRO A 137 -11.00 -9.25 14.13
N GLY A 138 -10.04 -8.32 14.12
CA GLY A 138 -10.11 -7.05 14.85
C GLY A 138 -10.93 -5.98 14.11
N ARG A 139 -10.93 -4.75 14.63
CA ARG A 139 -11.67 -3.61 14.04
C ARG A 139 -11.37 -3.39 12.56
N ASN A 140 -10.10 -3.53 12.16
CA ASN A 140 -9.69 -3.34 10.76
C ASN A 140 -10.26 -4.44 9.87
N THR A 141 -10.26 -5.69 10.33
CA THR A 141 -10.87 -6.81 9.60
C THR A 141 -12.39 -6.63 9.47
N PHE A 142 -13.07 -6.21 10.55
CA PHE A 142 -14.51 -5.96 10.52
C PHE A 142 -14.92 -4.80 9.60
N ARG A 143 -14.05 -3.80 9.39
CA ARG A 143 -14.30 -2.72 8.43
C ARG A 143 -14.55 -3.26 7.02
N PHE A 144 -13.85 -4.32 6.62
CA PHE A 144 -14.03 -4.96 5.33
C PHE A 144 -15.07 -6.11 5.37
N LEU A 145 -15.18 -6.84 6.47
CA LEU A 145 -16.23 -7.86 6.64
C LEU A 145 -17.64 -7.25 6.53
N SER A 146 -17.79 -5.98 6.89
CA SER A 146 -19.05 -5.24 6.75
C SER A 146 -19.34 -4.74 5.32
N TRP A 147 -18.40 -4.90 4.37
CA TRP A 147 -18.65 -4.50 2.99
C TRP A 147 -19.74 -5.39 2.36
N PRO A 148 -20.76 -4.78 1.71
CA PRO A 148 -21.69 -5.53 0.91
C PRO A 148 -20.99 -6.09 -0.36
N ILE A 149 -21.55 -7.13 -0.98
CA ILE A 149 -21.00 -7.69 -2.23
C ILE A 149 -21.00 -6.64 -3.34
N SER A 150 -22.03 -5.81 -3.40
CA SER A 150 -22.10 -4.69 -4.35
C SER A 150 -20.90 -3.75 -4.28
N LYS A 151 -20.33 -3.52 -3.09
CA LYS A 151 -19.11 -2.70 -2.95
C LYS A 151 -17.91 -3.32 -3.65
N TYR A 152 -17.75 -4.64 -3.57
CA TYR A 152 -16.68 -5.35 -4.29
C TYR A 152 -16.86 -5.25 -5.80
N ILE A 153 -18.11 -5.42 -6.29
CA ILE A 153 -18.44 -5.32 -7.72
C ILE A 153 -18.13 -3.90 -8.23
N ASN A 154 -18.68 -2.88 -7.60
CA ASN A 154 -18.47 -1.49 -8.01
C ASN A 154 -16.98 -1.12 -8.04
N THR A 155 -16.22 -1.54 -7.02
CA THR A 155 -14.76 -1.28 -6.95
C THR A 155 -14.02 -1.95 -8.11
N LEU A 156 -14.40 -3.17 -8.50
CA LEU A 156 -13.81 -3.88 -9.64
C LEU A 156 -14.19 -3.23 -10.98
N GLU A 157 -15.46 -2.85 -11.16
CA GLU A 157 -15.95 -2.17 -12.37
C GLU A 157 -15.26 -0.83 -12.58
N ASN A 158 -15.12 0.00 -11.54
CA ASN A 158 -14.36 1.24 -11.58
C ASN A 158 -12.89 1.00 -11.96
N TYR A 159 -12.27 -0.04 -11.41
CA TYR A 159 -10.88 -0.36 -11.71
C TYR A 159 -10.72 -0.83 -13.17
N ARG A 160 -11.63 -1.69 -13.66
CA ARG A 160 -11.68 -2.14 -15.05
C ARG A 160 -11.76 -0.96 -16.02
N GLU A 161 -12.68 -0.02 -15.77
CA GLU A 161 -12.84 1.17 -16.59
C GLU A 161 -11.57 2.04 -16.61
N ASN A 162 -10.92 2.22 -15.45
CA ASN A 162 -9.69 2.98 -15.37
C ASN A 162 -8.52 2.27 -16.07
N MET A 163 -8.47 0.93 -16.00
CA MET A 163 -7.45 0.13 -16.71
C MET A 163 -7.59 0.27 -18.23
N SER A 164 -8.80 0.32 -18.78
CA SER A 164 -9.01 0.46 -20.23
C SER A 164 -8.47 1.78 -20.81
N LYS A 165 -8.32 2.81 -19.97
CA LYS A 165 -7.83 4.15 -20.34
C LYS A 165 -6.30 4.30 -20.24
N LYS A 166 -5.56 3.31 -19.73
CA LYS A 166 -4.09 3.40 -19.56
C LYS A 166 -3.35 3.20 -20.87
N VAL A 167 -2.26 3.96 -21.05
CA VAL A 167 -1.33 3.82 -22.18
C VAL A 167 -0.35 2.66 -21.90
N ASP A 168 0.03 1.93 -22.95
CA ASP A 168 0.80 0.68 -22.82
C ASP A 168 2.31 0.86 -22.62
N SER A 169 2.87 2.08 -22.77
CA SER A 169 4.30 2.33 -22.60
C SER A 169 4.62 2.91 -21.22
N LEU A 170 5.34 2.15 -20.40
CA LEU A 170 5.88 2.63 -19.14
C LEU A 170 7.31 3.14 -19.34
N PRO A 171 7.77 4.13 -18.53
CA PRO A 171 9.18 4.56 -18.51
C PRO A 171 10.09 3.41 -18.07
N THR A 172 11.37 3.44 -18.54
CA THR A 172 12.38 2.45 -18.18
C THR A 172 12.52 2.27 -16.68
N THR A 173 12.68 3.38 -15.94
CA THR A 173 12.65 3.36 -14.47
C THR A 173 11.43 4.14 -13.96
N LEU A 174 10.61 3.48 -13.14
CA LEU A 174 9.36 4.05 -12.65
C LEU A 174 9.19 3.86 -11.15
N ILE A 175 8.84 4.93 -10.46
CA ILE A 175 8.29 4.90 -9.11
C ILE A 175 6.76 4.99 -9.20
N GLU A 176 6.07 3.97 -8.76
CA GLU A 176 4.62 3.92 -8.66
C GLU A 176 4.18 3.98 -7.20
N ILE A 177 3.32 4.95 -6.85
CA ILE A 177 2.75 5.08 -5.52
C ILE A 177 1.24 4.91 -5.62
N ASN A 178 0.71 3.89 -4.94
CA ASN A 178 -0.73 3.72 -4.80
C ASN A 178 -1.17 4.16 -3.39
N ILE A 179 -1.94 5.25 -3.34
CA ILE A 179 -2.36 5.90 -2.09
C ILE A 179 -3.18 4.97 -1.19
N PRO A 180 -4.28 4.32 -1.64
CA PRO A 180 -5.10 3.44 -0.80
C PRO A 180 -4.38 2.18 -0.32
N GLU A 181 -3.42 1.70 -1.09
CA GLU A 181 -2.58 0.55 -0.74
C GLU A 181 -1.50 0.91 0.28
N TYR A 182 -1.15 2.20 0.38
CA TYR A 182 -0.02 2.70 1.16
C TYR A 182 1.31 2.07 0.74
N SER A 183 1.52 1.91 -0.55
CA SER A 183 2.72 1.30 -1.13
C SER A 183 3.39 2.21 -2.14
N LEU A 184 4.71 2.07 -2.23
CA LEU A 184 5.57 2.58 -3.29
C LEU A 184 6.26 1.38 -3.91
N ARG A 185 6.26 1.29 -5.23
CA ARG A 185 7.02 0.30 -6.01
C ARG A 185 8.01 1.02 -6.89
N ILE A 186 9.19 0.46 -7.02
CA ILE A 186 10.17 0.88 -8.01
C ILE A 186 10.36 -0.26 -9.01
N TYR A 187 10.24 0.09 -10.28
CA TYR A 187 10.40 -0.81 -11.41
C TYR A 187 11.61 -0.38 -12.24
N ASP A 188 12.23 -1.36 -12.90
CA ASP A 188 13.21 -1.17 -13.95
C ASP A 188 12.87 -2.11 -15.10
N ASN A 189 12.68 -1.58 -16.32
CA ASN A 189 12.22 -2.32 -17.49
C ASN A 189 11.04 -3.27 -17.17
N ASP A 190 9.97 -2.74 -16.59
CA ASP A 190 8.77 -3.47 -16.14
C ASP A 190 9.00 -4.51 -15.03
N SER A 191 10.25 -4.73 -14.61
CA SER A 191 10.57 -5.63 -13.51
C SER A 191 10.47 -4.93 -12.17
N LEU A 192 9.68 -5.48 -11.24
CA LEU A 192 9.57 -4.96 -9.87
C LEU A 192 10.88 -5.17 -9.12
N LEU A 193 11.64 -4.11 -8.89
CA LEU A 193 12.86 -4.16 -8.08
C LEU A 193 12.53 -4.29 -6.59
N LYS A 194 11.61 -3.45 -6.09
CA LYS A 194 11.22 -3.46 -4.68
C LYS A 194 9.91 -2.75 -4.42
N GLN A 195 9.25 -3.17 -3.32
CA GLN A 195 8.08 -2.51 -2.76
C GLN A 195 8.41 -1.97 -1.36
N PHE A 196 7.96 -0.74 -1.09
CA PHE A 196 8.09 -0.05 0.20
C PHE A 196 6.73 0.31 0.74
N LYS A 197 6.59 0.34 2.08
CA LYS A 197 5.42 0.96 2.69
C LYS A 197 5.57 2.48 2.68
N VAL A 198 4.44 3.16 2.49
CA VAL A 198 4.41 4.62 2.60
C VAL A 198 3.35 5.10 3.58
N ILE A 199 3.54 6.33 4.07
CA ILE A 199 2.56 7.10 4.82
C ILE A 199 2.16 8.28 3.96
N VAL A 200 0.87 8.37 3.64
CA VAL A 200 0.28 9.39 2.78
C VAL A 200 -0.48 10.46 3.58
N GLY A 201 -1.00 11.46 2.91
CA GLY A 201 -1.81 12.52 3.52
C GLY A 201 -3.09 12.00 4.19
N LYS A 202 -3.57 12.76 5.19
CA LYS A 202 -4.88 12.53 5.81
C LYS A 202 -6.00 12.90 4.85
N TYR A 203 -7.22 12.46 5.12
CA TYR A 203 -8.43 12.86 4.39
C TYR A 203 -8.55 14.39 4.16
N LYS A 204 -8.22 15.21 5.18
CA LYS A 204 -8.27 16.69 5.08
C LYS A 204 -7.04 17.34 4.43
N THR A 205 -5.98 16.58 4.23
CA THR A 205 -4.70 17.03 3.64
C THR A 205 -4.18 15.92 2.74
N GLN A 206 -4.91 15.65 1.66
CA GLN A 206 -4.67 14.54 0.76
C GLN A 206 -3.32 14.66 0.06
N THR A 207 -2.69 13.53 -0.21
CA THR A 207 -1.62 13.44 -1.20
C THR A 207 -2.27 13.56 -2.58
N PRO A 208 -1.78 14.47 -3.46
CA PRO A 208 -2.35 14.63 -4.78
C PRO A 208 -2.03 13.45 -5.70
N ILE A 209 -2.93 13.16 -6.62
CA ILE A 209 -2.70 12.26 -7.75
C ILE A 209 -1.96 13.09 -8.81
N LEU A 210 -0.79 12.64 -9.26
CA LEU A 210 0.01 13.34 -10.26
C LEU A 210 1.05 12.42 -10.91
N ASN A 211 1.58 12.87 -12.04
CA ASN A 211 2.77 12.32 -12.68
C ASN A 211 3.85 13.41 -12.68
N SER A 212 5.10 13.02 -12.45
CA SER A 212 6.26 13.90 -12.44
C SER A 212 7.54 13.09 -12.60
N GLU A 213 8.69 13.73 -12.36
CA GLU A 213 10.01 13.09 -12.38
C GLU A 213 10.81 13.53 -11.16
N VAL A 214 11.49 12.58 -10.54
CA VAL A 214 12.41 12.85 -9.43
C VAL A 214 13.76 13.22 -10.02
N ASP A 215 14.19 14.47 -9.82
CA ASP A 215 15.43 15.02 -10.38
C ASP A 215 16.62 14.84 -9.45
N TYR A 216 16.39 15.03 -8.14
CA TYR A 216 17.47 15.01 -7.17
C TYR A 216 17.02 14.59 -5.77
N LEU A 217 17.99 14.14 -5.00
CA LEU A 217 17.85 13.83 -3.59
C LEU A 217 18.56 14.89 -2.74
N VAL A 218 18.07 15.08 -1.50
CA VAL A 218 18.77 15.88 -0.49
C VAL A 218 19.02 15.02 0.74
N PHE A 219 20.27 14.71 1.02
CA PHE A 219 20.69 14.06 2.25
C PHE A 219 20.82 15.06 3.39
N ASN A 220 20.58 14.63 4.63
CA ASN A 220 20.53 15.49 5.82
C ASN A 220 19.65 16.74 5.61
N PRO A 221 18.39 16.60 5.18
CA PRO A 221 17.58 17.76 4.80
C PRO A 221 17.29 18.65 5.99
N CYS A 222 17.32 19.95 5.77
CA CYS A 222 16.68 20.92 6.64
C CYS A 222 15.18 20.97 6.30
N TRP A 223 14.33 20.98 7.30
CA TRP A 223 12.88 21.08 7.09
C TRP A 223 12.41 22.53 7.24
N THR A 224 11.93 23.11 6.18
CA THR A 224 11.16 24.35 6.23
C THR A 224 9.74 24.00 6.60
N VAL A 225 9.29 24.45 7.76
CA VAL A 225 7.95 24.12 8.28
C VAL A 225 6.90 24.88 7.48
N PRO A 226 5.94 24.21 6.84
CA PRO A 226 4.83 24.90 6.18
C PRO A 226 4.06 25.77 7.17
N HIS A 227 3.70 27.00 6.77
CA HIS A 227 3.03 27.98 7.63
C HIS A 227 1.78 27.39 8.32
N LYS A 228 0.98 26.63 7.59
CA LYS A 228 -0.22 25.96 8.15
C LYS A 228 0.14 25.01 9.31
N ILE A 229 1.27 24.31 9.23
CA ILE A 229 1.75 23.43 10.31
C ILE A 229 2.30 24.25 11.48
N ALA A 230 3.06 25.31 11.20
CA ALA A 230 3.58 26.22 12.21
C ALA A 230 2.44 26.77 13.07
N ILE A 231 1.42 27.33 12.44
CA ILE A 231 0.26 27.91 13.14
C ILE A 231 -0.57 26.86 13.87
N LYS A 232 -0.97 25.79 13.18
CA LYS A 232 -1.94 24.85 13.74
C LYS A 232 -1.36 23.93 14.80
N ASN A 233 -0.09 23.52 14.62
CA ASN A 233 0.50 22.45 15.42
C ASN A 233 1.60 22.94 16.37
N MET A 234 2.35 23.98 15.99
CA MET A 234 3.53 24.43 16.75
C MET A 234 3.23 25.66 17.61
N LEU A 235 2.59 26.68 17.06
CA LEU A 235 2.30 27.91 17.81
C LEU A 235 1.57 27.64 19.15
N PRO A 236 0.55 26.77 19.26
CA PRO A 236 -0.07 26.46 20.55
C PRO A 236 0.89 25.83 21.56
N ARG A 237 1.95 25.17 21.10
CA ARG A 237 2.97 24.55 21.96
C ARG A 237 4.04 25.57 22.35
N MET A 238 4.50 26.39 21.41
CA MET A 238 5.44 27.48 21.68
C MET A 238 4.89 28.51 22.69
N LYS A 239 3.57 28.72 22.70
CA LYS A 239 2.92 29.58 23.74
C LYS A 239 3.03 29.01 25.17
N ARG A 240 3.21 27.68 25.30
CA ARG A 240 3.24 26.97 26.60
C ARG A 240 4.65 26.58 27.03
N ASP A 241 5.53 26.43 26.07
CA ASP A 241 6.88 25.87 26.26
C ASP A 241 7.90 26.68 25.47
N THR A 242 8.68 27.48 26.17
CA THR A 242 9.71 28.34 25.59
C THR A 242 10.89 27.57 25.00
N ASN A 243 11.11 26.33 25.43
CA ASN A 243 12.17 25.45 24.93
C ASN A 243 11.72 24.59 23.75
N TYR A 244 10.41 24.67 23.36
CA TYR A 244 9.82 23.81 22.31
C TYR A 244 10.65 23.72 21.02
N LEU A 245 11.24 24.85 20.59
CA LEU A 245 12.07 24.92 19.38
C LEU A 245 13.47 24.34 19.62
N ASP A 246 14.11 24.66 20.76
CA ASP A 246 15.43 24.14 21.09
C ASP A 246 15.47 22.64 21.20
N ASP A 247 14.50 22.04 21.93
CA ASP A 247 14.37 20.59 22.13
C ASP A 247 14.23 19.81 20.81
N ARG A 248 13.82 20.53 19.75
CA ARG A 248 13.61 19.93 18.43
C ARG A 248 14.63 20.37 17.39
N ASN A 249 15.69 21.01 17.83
CA ASN A 249 16.74 21.58 16.96
C ASN A 249 16.14 22.47 15.86
N MET A 250 15.19 23.34 16.27
CA MET A 250 14.50 24.27 15.38
C MET A 250 14.96 25.69 15.62
N PHE A 251 14.86 26.55 14.60
CA PHE A 251 15.06 27.97 14.68
C PHE A 251 14.02 28.72 13.85
N ILE A 252 13.88 29.99 14.08
CA ILE A 252 12.97 30.87 13.35
C ILE A 252 13.67 32.02 12.68
N THR A 253 13.07 32.48 11.60
CA THR A 253 13.50 33.68 10.89
C THR A 253 12.31 34.63 10.74
N GLN A 254 12.63 35.94 10.72
CA GLN A 254 11.72 37.00 10.34
C GLN A 254 12.38 37.79 9.20
N ASN A 255 11.67 37.98 8.09
CA ASN A 255 12.20 38.63 6.90
C ASN A 255 13.58 38.09 6.43
N GLY A 256 13.77 36.76 6.54
CA GLY A 256 15.01 36.08 6.16
C GLY A 256 16.11 36.08 7.22
N THR A 257 16.03 36.91 8.26
CA THR A 257 17.02 37.01 9.34
C THR A 257 16.65 36.09 10.49
N ARG A 258 17.62 35.32 11.01
CA ARG A 258 17.44 34.51 12.20
C ARG A 258 17.21 35.37 13.42
N VAL A 259 16.15 35.07 14.19
CA VAL A 259 15.80 35.82 15.41
C VAL A 259 15.84 34.91 16.64
N ASN A 260 16.11 35.51 17.81
CA ASN A 260 16.08 34.80 19.08
C ASN A 260 14.62 34.54 19.47
N HIS A 261 14.17 33.28 19.34
CA HIS A 261 12.80 32.91 19.64
C HIS A 261 12.42 33.09 21.12
N LYS A 262 13.38 33.10 22.05
CA LYS A 262 13.15 33.36 23.49
C LYS A 262 12.80 34.80 23.80
N ALA A 263 13.14 35.71 22.89
CA ALA A 263 12.76 37.12 23.00
C ALA A 263 11.39 37.44 22.40
N ILE A 264 10.70 36.44 21.84
CA ILE A 264 9.40 36.62 21.21
C ILE A 264 8.30 36.24 22.18
N ASP A 265 7.36 37.16 22.40
CA ASP A 265 6.09 36.84 23.05
C ASP A 265 5.13 36.13 22.07
N PHE A 266 5.17 34.81 22.08
CA PHE A 266 4.27 34.00 21.26
C PHE A 266 2.79 34.10 21.70
N SER A 267 2.49 34.61 22.90
CA SER A 267 1.11 34.79 23.36
C SER A 267 0.36 35.79 22.48
N SER A 268 1.06 36.83 22.00
CA SER A 268 0.55 37.84 21.08
C SER A 268 0.39 37.37 19.64
N CYS A 269 0.97 36.21 19.27
CA CYS A 269 0.89 35.67 17.92
C CYS A 269 -0.45 34.95 17.68
N SER A 270 -0.98 35.10 16.48
CA SER A 270 -2.22 34.46 16.02
C SER A 270 -2.06 33.83 14.64
N LYS A 271 -3.13 33.25 14.10
CA LYS A 271 -3.13 32.76 12.72
C LYS A 271 -2.87 33.88 11.70
N ASP A 272 -3.38 35.06 11.97
CA ASP A 272 -3.31 36.22 11.08
C ASP A 272 -2.08 37.14 11.37
N ASN A 273 -1.43 36.89 12.50
CA ASN A 273 -0.22 37.64 12.92
C ASN A 273 0.87 36.67 13.36
N PHE A 274 1.52 36.01 12.38
CA PHE A 274 2.70 35.17 12.60
C PHE A 274 3.71 35.37 11.47
N PRO A 275 4.57 36.37 11.56
CA PRO A 275 5.49 36.76 10.49
C PRO A 275 6.75 35.88 10.42
N TYR A 276 6.78 34.77 11.15
CA TYR A 276 7.96 33.93 11.29
C TYR A 276 7.92 32.74 10.38
N LYS A 277 9.08 32.33 9.84
CA LYS A 277 9.29 31.00 9.22
C LYS A 277 10.08 30.14 10.19
N ILE A 278 9.62 28.91 10.39
CA ILE A 278 10.25 27.91 11.25
C ILE A 278 11.05 26.95 10.39
N TYR A 279 12.25 26.61 10.83
CA TYR A 279 13.14 25.65 10.21
C TYR A 279 13.58 24.62 11.25
N GLN A 280 13.76 23.37 10.82
CA GLN A 280 14.40 22.33 11.63
C GLN A 280 15.72 21.94 10.97
N ASN A 281 16.79 22.00 11.74
CA ASN A 281 18.11 21.59 11.26
C ASN A 281 18.17 20.08 10.97
N ALA A 282 19.15 19.69 10.16
CA ALA A 282 19.51 18.29 9.99
C ALA A 282 19.88 17.70 11.36
N SER A 283 19.23 16.60 11.72
CA SER A 283 19.49 15.87 12.97
C SER A 283 18.79 14.51 12.92
N PRO A 284 19.13 13.57 13.80
CA PRO A 284 18.41 12.29 13.89
C PRO A 284 16.91 12.42 14.15
N GLY A 285 16.50 13.52 14.83
CA GLY A 285 15.11 13.84 15.13
C GLY A 285 14.40 14.70 14.08
N ASN A 286 15.05 15.01 12.94
CA ASN A 286 14.43 15.82 11.88
C ASN A 286 13.20 15.12 11.31
N ALA A 287 12.10 15.85 11.14
CA ALA A 287 10.84 15.32 10.65
C ALA A 287 10.93 14.70 9.25
N LEU A 288 11.90 15.14 8.44
CA LEU A 288 12.16 14.60 7.10
C LEU A 288 13.15 13.44 7.10
N GLY A 289 13.64 13.00 8.28
CA GLY A 289 14.63 11.94 8.41
C GLY A 289 15.96 12.26 7.72
N LYS A 290 16.57 11.28 7.08
CA LYS A 290 17.93 11.35 6.53
C LYS A 290 17.98 11.76 5.06
N VAL A 291 16.87 11.64 4.31
CA VAL A 291 16.82 11.91 2.87
C VAL A 291 15.43 12.36 2.44
N LYS A 292 15.37 13.28 1.48
CA LYS A 292 14.17 13.62 0.73
C LYS A 292 14.42 13.55 -0.78
N PHE A 293 13.37 13.25 -1.54
CA PHE A 293 13.39 13.11 -3.00
C PHE A 293 12.51 14.19 -3.59
N MET A 294 13.05 14.95 -4.51
CA MET A 294 12.43 16.16 -5.03
C MET A 294 11.97 15.93 -6.47
N PHE A 295 10.73 16.26 -6.72
CA PHE A 295 10.08 16.27 -8.04
C PHE A 295 9.22 17.52 -8.16
N ASP A 296 9.10 18.03 -9.38
CA ASP A 296 8.33 19.27 -9.62
C ASP A 296 6.82 19.01 -9.54
N ASN A 297 6.12 19.86 -8.82
CA ASN A 297 4.66 19.81 -8.71
C ASN A 297 4.10 21.09 -8.05
N PRO A 298 2.85 21.51 -8.39
CA PRO A 298 2.23 22.73 -7.84
C PRO A 298 1.81 22.61 -6.36
N TYR A 299 1.86 21.40 -5.78
CA TYR A 299 1.36 21.12 -4.42
C TYR A 299 2.49 21.19 -3.37
N SER A 300 3.75 21.35 -3.77
CA SER A 300 4.92 21.32 -2.90
C SER A 300 5.02 20.04 -2.08
N VAL A 301 4.62 18.89 -2.65
CA VAL A 301 4.77 17.55 -2.06
C VAL A 301 6.08 16.93 -2.52
N TYR A 302 6.65 16.06 -1.68
CA TYR A 302 7.87 15.30 -1.96
C TYR A 302 7.86 13.99 -1.17
N LEU A 303 8.76 13.05 -1.56
CA LEU A 303 9.01 11.87 -0.74
C LEU A 303 10.09 12.17 0.29
N HIS A 304 9.99 11.55 1.46
CA HIS A 304 11.02 11.73 2.49
C HIS A 304 11.07 10.57 3.50
N ASP A 305 12.18 10.46 4.16
CA ASP A 305 12.36 9.61 5.33
C ASP A 305 11.61 10.17 6.56
N THR A 306 11.59 9.44 7.66
CA THR A 306 10.98 9.86 8.92
C THR A 306 11.59 9.11 10.10
N PRO A 307 11.80 9.76 11.26
CA PRO A 307 12.19 9.07 12.48
C PRO A 307 11.06 8.22 13.08
N SER A 308 9.80 8.46 12.67
CA SER A 308 8.61 7.76 13.19
C SER A 308 8.37 6.42 12.49
N GLN A 309 9.38 5.56 12.42
CA GLN A 309 9.34 4.28 11.71
C GLN A 309 8.25 3.32 12.22
N TYR A 310 7.88 3.41 13.51
CA TYR A 310 6.83 2.58 14.11
C TYR A 310 5.44 2.76 13.44
N LEU A 311 5.20 3.87 12.77
CA LEU A 311 3.95 4.15 12.07
C LEU A 311 3.75 3.25 10.84
N PHE A 312 4.81 2.72 10.24
CA PHE A 312 4.71 1.79 9.11
C PHE A 312 4.14 0.41 9.52
N LYS A 313 4.09 0.12 10.82
CA LYS A 313 3.44 -1.10 11.36
C LYS A 313 1.91 -1.01 11.38
N ARG A 314 1.32 0.16 11.08
CA ARG A 314 -0.12 0.35 11.02
C ARG A 314 -0.68 -0.15 9.69
N ASP A 315 -1.90 -0.73 9.71
CA ASP A 315 -2.60 -1.12 8.49
C ASP A 315 -2.99 0.10 7.65
N PHE A 316 -3.60 1.11 8.26
CA PHE A 316 -3.96 2.36 7.61
C PHE A 316 -2.90 3.43 7.91
N ARG A 317 -2.36 4.03 6.86
CA ARG A 317 -1.21 4.92 6.97
C ARG A 317 -1.44 6.30 6.35
N ALA A 318 -2.66 6.85 6.50
CA ALA A 318 -3.01 8.21 6.09
C ALA A 318 -2.78 9.21 7.24
N PHE A 319 -1.51 9.60 7.50
CA PHE A 319 -1.11 10.41 8.67
C PHE A 319 -0.40 11.71 8.34
N SER A 320 0.11 11.91 7.12
CA SER A 320 0.88 13.08 6.75
C SER A 320 0.00 14.31 6.45
N ASN A 321 0.63 15.42 6.14
CA ASN A 321 -0.04 16.63 5.68
C ASN A 321 0.06 16.82 4.15
N GLY A 322 0.22 15.72 3.40
CA GLY A 322 0.30 15.67 1.94
C GLY A 322 1.57 15.01 1.43
N CYS A 323 2.75 15.32 1.98
CA CYS A 323 4.00 14.66 1.62
C CYS A 323 3.98 13.17 1.97
N ILE A 324 4.79 12.38 1.28
CA ILE A 324 4.81 10.94 1.38
C ILE A 324 6.05 10.51 2.15
N ARG A 325 5.85 9.80 3.29
CA ARG A 325 6.95 9.19 4.04
C ARG A 325 7.20 7.80 3.51
N VAL A 326 8.47 7.45 3.32
CA VAL A 326 8.88 6.16 2.78
C VAL A 326 9.59 5.35 3.85
N GLU A 327 9.15 4.10 4.06
CA GLU A 327 9.86 3.12 4.89
C GLU A 327 11.22 2.80 4.25
N ASN A 328 12.31 2.75 5.05
CA ASN A 328 13.65 2.47 4.52
C ASN A 328 14.07 3.40 3.36
N ALA A 329 13.79 4.69 3.44
CA ALA A 329 14.01 5.65 2.36
C ALA A 329 15.45 5.69 1.84
N LEU A 330 16.47 5.34 2.65
CA LEU A 330 17.86 5.23 2.19
C LEU A 330 18.06 4.07 1.21
N GLU A 331 17.29 3.00 1.33
CA GLU A 331 17.31 1.90 0.38
C GLU A 331 16.69 2.30 -0.96
N LEU A 332 15.59 3.07 -0.93
CA LEU A 332 15.04 3.68 -2.15
C LEU A 332 16.08 4.60 -2.81
N ALA A 333 16.77 5.45 -2.04
CA ALA A 333 17.83 6.31 -2.55
C ALA A 333 18.97 5.49 -3.19
N GLN A 334 19.31 4.34 -2.63
CA GLN A 334 20.32 3.44 -3.16
C GLN A 334 19.90 2.87 -4.53
N LEU A 335 18.66 2.44 -4.69
CA LEU A 335 18.13 1.94 -5.96
C LEU A 335 18.10 3.03 -7.05
N MET A 336 17.71 4.25 -6.66
CA MET A 336 17.62 5.38 -7.61
C MET A 336 18.97 5.92 -8.08
N LEU A 337 20.01 5.84 -7.24
CA LEU A 337 21.35 6.29 -7.65
C LEU A 337 21.99 5.38 -8.69
N ASN A 338 21.58 4.11 -8.73
CA ASN A 338 21.94 3.09 -9.72
C ASN A 338 23.43 3.09 -10.13
N THR A 339 24.35 3.10 -9.15
CA THR A 339 25.80 3.00 -9.35
C THR A 339 26.41 1.97 -8.41
N ASP A 340 27.52 1.34 -8.78
CA ASP A 340 28.21 0.33 -7.97
C ASP A 340 28.67 0.86 -6.59
N GLN A 341 28.81 2.18 -6.47
CA GLN A 341 29.28 2.87 -5.26
C GLN A 341 28.17 3.46 -4.39
N ASN A 342 26.90 3.17 -4.63
CA ASN A 342 25.75 3.80 -3.98
C ASN A 342 25.86 3.88 -2.45
N LYS A 343 26.25 2.76 -1.80
CA LYS A 343 26.37 2.71 -0.34
C LYS A 343 27.45 3.66 0.19
N ALA A 344 28.61 3.74 -0.50
CA ALA A 344 29.70 4.62 -0.13
C ALA A 344 29.31 6.10 -0.34
N ILE A 345 28.64 6.41 -1.46
CA ILE A 345 28.12 7.76 -1.74
C ILE A 345 27.15 8.18 -0.64
N ILE A 346 26.16 7.38 -0.31
CA ILE A 346 25.18 7.68 0.74
C ILE A 346 25.88 7.90 2.08
N LYS A 347 26.78 6.99 2.49
CA LYS A 347 27.54 7.10 3.73
C LYS A 347 28.32 8.41 3.79
N ASN A 348 29.03 8.78 2.72
CA ASN A 348 29.81 10.03 2.64
C ASN A 348 28.93 11.28 2.69
N LYS A 349 27.74 11.26 2.04
CA LYS A 349 26.83 12.40 2.08
C LYS A 349 26.18 12.56 3.47
N LEU A 350 25.82 11.46 4.13
CA LEU A 350 25.26 11.48 5.49
C LEU A 350 26.31 11.96 6.52
N ALA A 351 27.56 11.56 6.38
CA ALA A 351 28.65 11.97 7.30
C ALA A 351 28.89 13.49 7.35
N LYS A 352 28.46 14.24 6.33
CA LYS A 352 28.59 15.70 6.32
C LYS A 352 27.74 16.42 7.37
N GLY A 353 26.62 15.81 7.82
CA GLY A 353 25.74 16.37 8.85
C GLY A 353 24.95 17.63 8.46
N TYR A 354 25.14 18.17 7.25
CA TYR A 354 24.40 19.31 6.69
C TYR A 354 23.74 18.91 5.36
N PRO A 355 22.77 19.69 4.85
CA PRO A 355 22.05 19.37 3.62
C PRO A 355 22.97 19.24 2.42
N VAL A 356 22.92 18.09 1.73
CA VAL A 356 23.69 17.82 0.52
C VAL A 356 22.75 17.39 -0.59
N LYS A 357 22.69 18.18 -1.66
CA LYS A 357 21.94 17.89 -2.88
C LYS A 357 22.73 16.94 -3.76
N VAL A 358 22.09 15.93 -4.31
CA VAL A 358 22.65 14.97 -5.26
C VAL A 358 21.65 14.81 -6.41
N TYR A 359 22.04 15.21 -7.61
CA TYR A 359 21.25 14.99 -8.80
C TYR A 359 21.34 13.54 -9.23
N LEU A 360 20.27 13.03 -9.79
CA LEU A 360 20.27 11.73 -10.48
C LEU A 360 20.93 11.90 -11.85
N ASN A 361 21.54 10.86 -12.37
CA ASN A 361 22.10 10.85 -13.72
C ASN A 361 21.00 11.04 -14.77
N GLU A 362 19.87 10.40 -14.54
CA GLU A 362 18.63 10.56 -15.31
C GLU A 362 17.47 10.74 -14.34
N PRO A 363 16.51 11.65 -14.64
CA PRO A 363 15.29 11.78 -13.85
C PRO A 363 14.52 10.46 -13.79
N VAL A 364 13.97 10.13 -12.64
CA VAL A 364 13.17 8.92 -12.44
C VAL A 364 11.70 9.27 -12.44
N SER A 365 10.95 8.71 -13.37
CA SER A 365 9.51 8.94 -13.47
C SER A 365 8.78 8.50 -12.20
N ILE A 366 7.84 9.32 -11.73
CA ILE A 366 7.00 9.06 -10.57
C ILE A 366 5.54 9.22 -10.91
N ILE A 367 4.74 8.20 -10.60
CA ILE A 367 3.29 8.19 -10.75
C ILE A 367 2.67 8.00 -9.38
N ILE A 368 1.87 8.97 -8.94
CA ILE A 368 1.06 8.88 -7.72
C ILE A 368 -0.39 8.68 -8.15
N LYS A 369 -0.96 7.51 -7.82
CA LYS A 369 -2.28 7.07 -8.23
C LYS A 369 -3.19 6.70 -7.07
N TYR A 370 -4.48 6.56 -7.35
CA TYR A 370 -5.49 6.17 -6.39
C TYR A 370 -6.28 4.99 -6.94
N GLU A 371 -5.91 3.79 -6.57
CA GLU A 371 -6.56 2.55 -6.99
C GLU A 371 -6.92 1.74 -5.75
N THR A 372 -8.22 1.48 -5.57
CA THR A 372 -8.75 0.75 -4.40
C THR A 372 -8.78 -0.76 -4.59
N VAL A 373 -8.33 -1.23 -5.77
CA VAL A 373 -8.17 -2.64 -6.10
C VAL A 373 -6.89 -2.84 -6.90
N ARG A 374 -6.30 -4.02 -6.78
CA ARG A 374 -5.16 -4.47 -7.59
C ARG A 374 -5.14 -6.00 -7.66
N TYR A 375 -4.77 -6.53 -8.82
CA TYR A 375 -4.36 -7.93 -8.92
C TYR A 375 -2.91 -8.08 -8.49
N ASN A 376 -2.67 -8.93 -7.50
CA ASN A 376 -1.34 -9.28 -7.04
C ASN A 376 -0.92 -10.59 -7.70
N GLU A 377 -0.05 -10.52 -8.70
CA GLU A 377 0.40 -11.68 -9.49
C GLU A 377 1.15 -12.71 -8.65
N GLN A 378 1.94 -12.28 -7.65
CA GLN A 378 2.70 -13.20 -6.78
C GLN A 378 1.79 -14.04 -5.88
N LEU A 379 0.63 -13.54 -5.54
CA LEU A 379 -0.35 -14.20 -4.67
C LEU A 379 -1.52 -14.79 -5.45
N ASP A 380 -1.58 -14.56 -6.77
CA ASP A 380 -2.76 -14.85 -7.63
C ASP A 380 -4.06 -14.38 -6.96
N LEU A 381 -4.07 -13.13 -6.49
CA LEU A 381 -5.14 -12.62 -5.63
C LEU A 381 -5.54 -11.19 -5.99
N MET A 382 -6.85 -10.95 -6.16
CA MET A 382 -7.39 -9.59 -6.16
C MET A 382 -7.35 -9.01 -4.75
N GLN A 383 -6.61 -7.92 -4.57
CA GLN A 383 -6.51 -7.21 -3.30
C GLN A 383 -7.37 -5.94 -3.34
N PHE A 384 -8.13 -5.72 -2.26
CA PHE A 384 -9.04 -4.57 -2.10
C PHE A 384 -8.54 -3.68 -0.97
N PHE A 385 -8.42 -2.39 -1.25
CA PHE A 385 -7.89 -1.41 -0.32
C PHE A 385 -8.99 -0.49 0.22
N TYR A 386 -8.76 0.03 1.42
CA TYR A 386 -9.69 0.98 2.02
C TYR A 386 -9.65 2.32 1.27
N ASP A 387 -10.81 2.78 0.83
CA ASP A 387 -10.98 4.10 0.21
C ASP A 387 -10.76 5.21 1.26
N CYS A 388 -9.50 5.59 1.47
CA CYS A 388 -9.11 6.50 2.55
C CYS A 388 -9.45 7.97 2.27
N TYR A 389 -9.79 8.31 1.01
CA TYR A 389 -10.16 9.67 0.59
C TYR A 389 -11.61 9.78 0.10
N GLY A 390 -12.35 8.67 -0.01
CA GLY A 390 -13.71 8.66 -0.50
C GLY A 390 -13.82 8.97 -2.01
N LEU A 391 -12.83 8.55 -2.80
CA LEU A 391 -12.76 8.80 -4.25
C LEU A 391 -13.29 7.64 -5.09
N ASP A 392 -13.47 6.47 -4.51
CA ASP A 392 -14.03 5.28 -5.15
C ASP A 392 -15.57 5.35 -5.06
N LYS A 393 -16.20 5.89 -6.10
CA LYS A 393 -17.65 6.14 -6.19
C LYS A 393 -18.38 4.99 -6.84
#